data_b6ea8adc5ff61ae7fb08799d3db59748
#
_entry.id   b6ea8adc5ff61ae7fb08799d3db59748
#
_cell.length_a   1.000
_cell.length_b   1.000
_cell.length_c   1.000
_cell.angle_alpha   90.00
_cell.angle_beta   90.00
_cell.angle_gamma   90.00
#
_symmetry.space_group_name_H-M   'P 1'
#
loop_
_entity.id
_entity.type
_entity.pdbx_description
1 polymer ?
#
loop_
_entity_poly.entity_id
_entity_poly.type
_entity_poly.pdbx_seq_one_letter_code
_entity_poly.pdbx_strand_id
1 'polypeptide(L)'
;METSRYIQEDNTSFKISQLFLVLGLGGIGISLLYNSIPVFILITLIPLFCVGGILLLRYPWLILFVIFTTNYFILGITRYIPIEGISVIMEILYMIALVLIFIQAALFQNIEWRRAFNILSIALCIWMGYCILEIINPTSSLEGWILSRGLIFNGLIIVIITSLLFTR
;
A
#
# COMPACT_ATOMS: atom_id res chain seq x y z
N MET A 1 -36.40 14.61 7.78
CA MET A 1 -35.53 13.44 8.07
C MET A 1 -34.09 13.61 7.59
N GLU A 2 -33.82 14.37 6.53
CA GLU A 2 -32.48 14.68 6.00
C GLU A 2 -31.63 15.58 6.90
N THR A 3 -32.20 16.61 7.49
CA THR A 3 -31.50 17.55 8.38
C THR A 3 -30.90 16.90 9.61
N SER A 4 -31.51 15.83 10.13
CA SER A 4 -31.01 15.09 11.30
C SER A 4 -29.73 14.27 10.98
N ARG A 5 -29.59 13.79 9.75
CA ARG A 5 -28.38 13.08 9.30
C ARG A 5 -27.19 14.03 9.14
N TYR A 6 -27.40 15.21 8.56
CA TYR A 6 -26.34 16.22 8.39
C TYR A 6 -25.76 16.69 9.72
N ILE A 7 -26.61 16.90 10.74
CA ILE A 7 -26.15 17.31 12.08
C ILE A 7 -25.36 16.18 12.78
N GLN A 8 -25.72 14.93 12.51
CA GLN A 8 -25.06 13.78 13.11
C GLN A 8 -23.69 13.49 12.45
N GLU A 9 -23.56 13.69 11.15
CA GLU A 9 -22.31 13.57 10.40
C GLU A 9 -21.30 14.66 10.81
N ASP A 10 -21.76 15.90 10.98
CA ASP A 10 -20.91 17.03 11.36
C ASP A 10 -20.37 16.86 12.79
N ASN A 11 -21.18 16.35 13.70
CA ASN A 11 -20.76 16.10 15.09
C ASN A 11 -19.77 14.94 15.21
N THR A 12 -19.81 13.97 14.29
CA THR A 12 -18.88 12.83 14.25
C THR A 12 -17.53 13.24 13.69
N SER A 13 -17.51 14.04 12.63
CA SER A 13 -16.29 14.57 12.02
C SER A 13 -15.56 15.52 12.97
N PHE A 14 -16.31 16.34 13.71
CA PHE A 14 -15.76 17.23 14.73
C PHE A 14 -15.09 16.45 15.88
N LYS A 15 -15.73 15.39 16.39
CA LYS A 15 -15.15 14.54 17.45
C LYS A 15 -13.90 13.80 16.99
N ILE A 16 -13.86 13.33 15.76
CA ILE A 16 -12.68 12.67 15.17
C ILE A 16 -11.53 13.67 15.05
N SER A 17 -11.80 14.89 14.59
CA SER A 17 -10.80 15.96 14.50
C SER A 17 -10.22 16.32 15.87
N GLN A 18 -11.06 16.44 16.90
CA GLN A 18 -10.62 16.70 18.26
C GLN A 18 -9.77 15.55 18.82
N LEU A 19 -10.14 14.30 18.56
CA LEU A 19 -9.36 13.13 18.97
C LEU A 19 -7.95 13.16 18.36
N PHE A 20 -7.83 13.46 17.06
CA PHE A 20 -6.53 13.58 16.39
C PHE A 20 -5.69 14.73 16.94
N LEU A 21 -6.32 15.85 17.30
CA LEU A 21 -5.64 17.00 17.89
C LEU A 21 -5.11 16.67 19.28
N VAL A 22 -5.90 15.99 20.12
CA VAL A 22 -5.47 15.55 21.45
C VAL A 22 -4.35 14.50 21.37
N LEU A 23 -4.47 13.51 20.47
CA LEU A 23 -3.42 12.53 20.26
C LEU A 23 -2.13 13.16 19.72
N GLY A 24 -2.23 14.11 18.81
CA GLY A 24 -1.08 14.85 18.27
C GLY A 24 -0.37 15.68 19.36
N LEU A 25 -1.12 16.47 20.13
CA LEU A 25 -0.57 17.26 21.22
C LEU A 25 0.02 16.41 22.34
N GLY A 26 -0.68 15.33 22.73
CA GLY A 26 -0.17 14.35 23.70
C GLY A 26 1.12 13.68 23.23
N GLY A 27 1.19 13.33 21.96
CA GLY A 27 2.38 12.77 21.33
C GLY A 27 3.57 13.73 21.32
N ILE A 28 3.34 14.99 21.01
CA ILE A 28 4.38 16.05 21.09
C ILE A 28 4.88 16.17 22.54
N GLY A 29 3.99 16.20 23.52
CA GLY A 29 4.36 16.26 24.94
C GLY A 29 5.23 15.07 25.36
N ILE A 30 4.87 13.84 24.97
CA ILE A 30 5.64 12.63 25.25
C ILE A 30 7.01 12.68 24.58
N SER A 31 7.10 13.11 23.33
CA SER A 31 8.37 13.18 22.60
C SER A 31 9.35 14.19 23.21
N LEU A 32 8.83 15.31 23.72
CA LEU A 32 9.62 16.31 24.45
C LEU A 32 10.17 15.74 25.77
N LEU A 33 9.37 14.93 26.48
CA LEU A 33 9.81 14.28 27.72
C LEU A 33 10.92 13.27 27.50
N TYR A 34 10.88 12.52 26.41
CA TYR A 34 11.90 11.52 26.06
C TYR A 34 13.10 12.07 25.29
N ASN A 35 13.07 13.35 24.89
CA ASN A 35 14.12 14.02 24.09
C ASN A 35 14.60 13.17 22.88
N SER A 36 13.65 12.46 22.24
CA SER A 36 13.92 11.49 21.18
C SER A 36 13.25 11.92 19.87
N ILE A 37 14.06 12.36 18.91
CA ILE A 37 13.62 12.75 17.57
C ILE A 37 12.86 11.62 16.86
N PRO A 38 13.30 10.32 16.89
CA PRO A 38 12.57 9.23 16.25
C PRO A 38 11.15 9.03 16.79
N VAL A 39 10.97 9.18 18.10
CA VAL A 39 9.64 9.06 18.74
C VAL A 39 8.72 10.19 18.29
N PHE A 40 9.24 11.41 18.19
CA PHE A 40 8.48 12.55 17.67
C PHE A 40 7.99 12.30 16.23
N ILE A 41 8.88 11.85 15.33
CA ILE A 41 8.54 11.55 13.94
C ILE A 41 7.49 10.45 13.89
N LEU A 42 7.65 9.36 14.65
CA LEU A 42 6.71 8.24 14.66
C LEU A 42 5.30 8.70 15.08
N ILE A 43 5.19 9.46 16.18
CA ILE A 43 3.91 9.93 16.70
C ILE A 43 3.22 10.90 15.73
N THR A 44 4.00 11.76 15.05
CA THR A 44 3.46 12.70 14.05
C THR A 44 2.97 11.97 12.78
N LEU A 45 3.61 10.86 12.42
CA LEU A 45 3.24 10.07 11.23
C LEU A 45 1.98 9.23 11.46
N ILE A 46 1.67 8.78 12.68
CA ILE A 46 0.49 7.95 12.98
C ILE A 46 -0.81 8.58 12.46
N PRO A 47 -1.18 9.83 12.81
CA PRO A 47 -2.42 10.43 12.31
C PRO A 47 -2.41 10.62 10.79
N LEU A 48 -1.26 10.91 10.19
CA LEU A 48 -1.11 11.02 8.74
C LEU A 48 -1.38 9.66 8.06
N PHE A 49 -0.84 8.56 8.59
CA PHE A 49 -1.11 7.21 8.09
C PHE A 49 -2.57 6.80 8.30
N CYS A 50 -3.19 7.16 9.41
CA CYS A 50 -4.62 6.88 9.66
C CYS A 50 -5.51 7.62 8.64
N VAL A 51 -5.30 8.91 8.45
CA VAL A 51 -6.06 9.72 7.47
C VAL A 51 -5.80 9.21 6.05
N GLY A 52 -4.55 8.95 5.70
CA GLY A 52 -4.18 8.38 4.41
C GLY A 52 -4.83 7.02 4.16
N GLY A 53 -4.82 6.14 5.16
CA GLY A 53 -5.48 4.83 5.09
C GLY A 53 -6.99 4.93 4.88
N ILE A 54 -7.67 5.82 5.61
CA ILE A 54 -9.12 6.07 5.43
C ILE A 54 -9.42 6.61 4.02
N LEU A 55 -8.58 7.52 3.51
CA LEU A 55 -8.72 8.06 2.15
C LEU A 55 -8.53 6.96 1.09
N LEU A 56 -7.52 6.11 1.25
CA LEU A 56 -7.26 4.99 0.35
C LEU A 56 -8.41 3.96 0.36
N LEU A 57 -9.01 3.69 1.53
CA LEU A 57 -10.19 2.84 1.64
C LEU A 57 -11.43 3.47 0.99
N ARG A 58 -11.59 4.78 1.09
CA ARG A 58 -12.73 5.50 0.48
C ARG A 58 -12.58 5.66 -1.03
N TYR A 59 -11.36 5.86 -1.52
CA TYR A 59 -11.05 6.10 -2.92
C TYR A 59 -9.98 5.10 -3.41
N PRO A 60 -10.35 3.88 -3.76
CA PRO A 60 -9.39 2.81 -4.07
C PRO A 60 -8.47 3.10 -5.25
N TRP A 61 -8.90 3.93 -6.19
CA TRP A 61 -8.06 4.35 -7.31
C TRP A 61 -6.79 5.13 -6.85
N LEU A 62 -6.84 5.77 -5.66
CA LEU A 62 -5.67 6.43 -5.07
C LEU A 62 -4.55 5.44 -4.75
N ILE A 63 -4.88 4.17 -4.49
CA ILE A 63 -3.88 3.11 -4.26
C ILE A 63 -2.95 3.00 -5.48
N LEU A 64 -3.52 2.96 -6.68
CA LEU A 64 -2.73 2.93 -7.92
C LEU A 64 -1.92 4.20 -8.10
N PHE A 65 -2.50 5.36 -7.84
CA PHE A 65 -1.78 6.62 -7.92
C PHE A 65 -0.57 6.64 -6.98
N VAL A 66 -0.72 6.18 -5.73
CA VAL A 66 0.39 6.08 -4.77
C VAL A 66 1.46 5.10 -5.27
N ILE A 67 1.06 3.93 -5.78
CA ILE A 67 2.00 2.94 -6.33
C ILE A 67 2.81 3.53 -7.48
N PHE A 68 2.14 4.12 -8.48
CA PHE A 68 2.83 4.68 -9.64
C PHE A 68 3.74 5.86 -9.28
N THR A 69 3.27 6.74 -8.40
CA THR A 69 4.05 7.89 -7.94
C THR A 69 5.29 7.43 -7.18
N THR A 70 5.14 6.50 -6.24
CA THR A 70 6.26 5.96 -5.47
C THR A 70 7.25 5.23 -6.38
N ASN A 71 6.77 4.42 -7.32
CA ASN A 71 7.63 3.73 -8.28
C ASN A 71 8.42 4.71 -9.15
N TYR A 72 7.79 5.78 -9.62
CA TYR A 72 8.47 6.83 -10.39
C TYR A 72 9.61 7.47 -9.59
N PHE A 73 9.35 7.85 -8.34
CA PHE A 73 10.37 8.45 -7.48
C PHE A 73 11.48 7.46 -7.13
N ILE A 74 11.15 6.21 -6.83
CA ILE A 74 12.15 5.17 -6.55
C ILE A 74 13.06 4.96 -7.76
N LEU A 75 12.52 4.81 -8.96
CA LEU A 75 13.30 4.67 -10.18
C LEU A 75 14.17 5.91 -10.46
N GLY A 76 13.65 7.10 -10.16
CA GLY A 76 14.41 8.34 -10.28
C GLY A 76 15.59 8.39 -9.31
N ILE A 77 15.37 8.05 -8.04
CA ILE A 77 16.39 8.09 -6.99
C ILE A 77 17.47 7.03 -7.22
N THR A 78 17.08 5.78 -7.55
CA THR A 78 18.02 4.69 -7.77
C THR A 78 18.97 4.92 -8.95
N ARG A 79 18.56 5.78 -9.89
CA ARG A 79 19.41 6.15 -11.02
C ARG A 79 20.63 7.00 -10.60
N TYR A 80 20.48 7.80 -9.53
CA TYR A 80 21.53 8.73 -9.08
C TYR A 80 22.23 8.25 -7.81
N ILE A 81 21.53 7.51 -6.98
CA ILE A 81 22.03 7.05 -5.68
C ILE A 81 21.80 5.53 -5.62
N PRO A 82 22.86 4.71 -5.69
CA PRO A 82 22.75 3.26 -5.56
C PRO A 82 22.46 2.92 -4.09
N ILE A 83 21.18 2.83 -3.73
CA ILE A 83 20.72 2.42 -2.40
C ILE A 83 20.32 0.95 -2.48
N GLU A 84 21.05 0.09 -1.79
CA GLU A 84 20.70 -1.31 -1.66
C GLU A 84 19.35 -1.48 -0.93
N GLY A 85 18.53 -2.41 -1.41
CA GLY A 85 17.25 -2.73 -0.76
C GLY A 85 16.08 -1.76 -1.04
N ILE A 86 16.26 -0.74 -1.84
CA ILE A 86 15.16 0.20 -2.17
C ILE A 86 13.99 -0.50 -2.89
N SER A 87 14.26 -1.59 -3.62
CA SER A 87 13.24 -2.42 -4.26
C SER A 87 12.27 -3.06 -3.26
N VAL A 88 12.74 -3.34 -2.04
CA VAL A 88 11.91 -3.91 -0.96
C VAL A 88 10.80 -2.95 -0.56
N ILE A 89 11.01 -1.64 -0.67
CA ILE A 89 9.99 -0.63 -0.40
C ILE A 89 8.77 -0.83 -1.33
N MET A 90 9.02 -1.15 -2.60
CA MET A 90 7.95 -1.43 -3.55
C MET A 90 7.19 -2.72 -3.20
N GLU A 91 7.91 -3.77 -2.81
CA GLU A 91 7.28 -5.03 -2.38
C GLU A 91 6.36 -4.80 -1.17
N ILE A 92 6.83 -4.04 -0.17
CA ILE A 92 6.03 -3.67 1.01
C ILE A 92 4.81 -2.84 0.58
N LEU A 93 4.98 -1.87 -0.31
CA LEU A 93 3.88 -1.03 -0.79
C LEU A 93 2.80 -1.86 -1.51
N TYR A 94 3.19 -2.82 -2.34
CA TYR A 94 2.26 -3.74 -3.00
C TYR A 94 1.52 -4.63 -2.00
N MET A 95 2.21 -5.12 -0.97
CA MET A 95 1.58 -5.91 0.09
C MET A 95 0.56 -5.08 0.89
N ILE A 96 0.90 -3.84 1.25
CA ILE A 96 -0.04 -2.90 1.89
C ILE A 96 -1.25 -2.64 0.99
N ALA A 97 -1.03 -2.43 -0.31
CA ALA A 97 -2.10 -2.22 -1.26
C ALA A 97 -3.06 -3.42 -1.35
N LEU A 98 -2.54 -4.64 -1.37
CA LEU A 98 -3.36 -5.86 -1.32
C LEU A 98 -4.17 -5.95 -0.03
N VAL A 99 -3.55 -5.70 1.12
CA VAL A 99 -4.26 -5.68 2.41
C VAL A 99 -5.39 -4.65 2.42
N LEU A 100 -5.15 -3.44 1.90
CA LEU A 100 -6.18 -2.41 1.79
C LEU A 100 -7.34 -2.84 0.89
N ILE A 101 -7.05 -3.52 -0.24
CA ILE A 101 -8.07 -4.07 -1.13
C ILE A 101 -8.89 -5.17 -0.43
N PHE A 102 -8.24 -6.06 0.34
CA PHE A 102 -8.93 -7.07 1.14
C PHE A 102 -9.85 -6.43 2.20
N ILE A 103 -9.35 -5.42 2.93
CA ILE A 103 -10.16 -4.68 3.91
C ILE A 103 -11.34 -4.02 3.22
N GLN A 104 -11.11 -3.38 2.07
CA GLN A 104 -12.17 -2.74 1.31
C GLN A 104 -13.22 -3.75 0.82
N ALA A 105 -12.78 -4.91 0.31
CA ALA A 105 -13.69 -5.97 -0.10
C ALA A 105 -14.55 -6.48 1.06
N ALA A 106 -13.95 -6.62 2.25
CA ALA A 106 -14.67 -7.06 3.45
C ALA A 106 -15.67 -6.04 3.96
N LEU A 107 -15.33 -4.74 3.91
CA LEU A 107 -16.18 -3.66 4.43
C LEU A 107 -17.28 -3.24 3.47
N PHE A 108 -16.98 -3.16 2.18
CA PHE A 108 -17.89 -2.55 1.20
C PHE A 108 -18.47 -3.55 0.20
N GLN A 109 -17.95 -4.79 0.15
CA GLN A 109 -18.39 -5.88 -0.74
C GLN A 109 -18.46 -5.48 -2.25
N ASN A 110 -17.73 -4.44 -2.66
CA ASN A 110 -17.79 -3.86 -4.00
C ASN A 110 -16.77 -4.46 -4.98
N ILE A 111 -15.96 -5.43 -4.52
CA ILE A 111 -14.85 -5.98 -5.30
C ILE A 111 -15.25 -7.34 -5.87
N GLU A 112 -15.25 -7.44 -7.20
CA GLU A 112 -15.47 -8.70 -7.90
C GLU A 112 -14.15 -9.46 -8.08
N TRP A 113 -13.84 -10.38 -7.18
CA TRP A 113 -12.61 -11.19 -7.21
C TRP A 113 -12.40 -11.96 -8.52
N ARG A 114 -13.48 -12.29 -9.23
CA ARG A 114 -13.42 -12.99 -10.52
C ARG A 114 -12.62 -12.19 -11.56
N ARG A 115 -12.52 -10.88 -11.45
CA ARG A 115 -11.77 -10.03 -12.37
C ARG A 115 -10.25 -10.18 -12.22
N ALA A 116 -9.79 -10.62 -11.06
CA ALA A 116 -8.37 -10.94 -10.85
C ALA A 116 -7.91 -12.10 -11.76
N PHE A 117 -8.84 -13.01 -12.11
CA PHE A 117 -8.57 -14.16 -12.98
C PHE A 117 -8.80 -13.82 -14.45
N ASN A 118 -8.00 -12.92 -14.98
CA ASN A 118 -7.98 -12.60 -16.41
C ASN A 118 -6.81 -13.33 -17.11
N ILE A 119 -6.83 -13.31 -18.44
CA ILE A 119 -5.81 -14.02 -19.24
C ILE A 119 -4.39 -13.54 -18.95
N LEU A 120 -4.21 -12.24 -18.65
CA LEU A 120 -2.91 -11.66 -18.33
C LEU A 120 -2.42 -12.13 -16.96
N SER A 121 -3.29 -12.14 -15.94
CA SER A 121 -2.96 -12.67 -14.60
C SER A 121 -2.59 -14.15 -14.66
N ILE A 122 -3.33 -14.93 -15.44
CA ILE A 122 -3.04 -16.36 -15.62
C ILE A 122 -1.69 -16.55 -16.32
N ALA A 123 -1.41 -15.80 -17.37
CA ALA A 123 -0.13 -15.86 -18.08
C ALA A 123 1.05 -15.51 -17.15
N LEU A 124 0.89 -14.46 -16.32
CA LEU A 124 1.90 -14.06 -15.33
C LEU A 124 2.06 -15.10 -14.21
N CYS A 125 0.99 -15.75 -13.78
CA CYS A 125 1.06 -16.85 -12.83
C CYS A 125 1.83 -18.05 -13.40
N ILE A 126 1.59 -18.40 -14.66
CA ILE A 126 2.35 -19.48 -15.35
C ILE A 126 3.82 -19.11 -15.45
N TRP A 127 4.11 -17.87 -15.86
CA TRP A 127 5.49 -17.39 -15.93
C TRP A 127 6.18 -17.39 -14.57
N MET A 128 5.50 -16.93 -13.50
CA MET A 128 6.02 -16.99 -12.14
C MET A 128 6.28 -18.44 -11.69
N GLY A 129 5.37 -19.36 -12.02
CA GLY A 129 5.55 -20.80 -11.77
C GLY A 129 6.79 -21.36 -12.47
N TYR A 130 7.01 -20.99 -13.74
CA TYR A 130 8.22 -21.35 -14.48
C TYR A 130 9.49 -20.83 -13.80
N CYS A 131 9.51 -19.56 -13.40
CA CYS A 131 10.66 -18.96 -12.71
C CYS A 131 10.95 -19.61 -11.35
N ILE A 132 9.92 -20.07 -10.64
CA ILE A 132 10.11 -20.82 -9.39
C ILE A 132 10.73 -22.20 -9.69
N LEU A 133 10.25 -22.89 -10.72
CA LEU A 133 10.80 -24.18 -11.13
C LEU A 133 12.27 -24.07 -11.58
N GLU A 134 12.66 -22.93 -12.15
CA GLU A 134 14.05 -22.71 -12.59
C GLU A 134 15.05 -22.65 -11.41
N ILE A 135 14.59 -22.40 -10.18
CA ILE A 135 15.46 -22.49 -8.99
C ILE A 135 16.01 -23.90 -8.78
N ILE A 136 15.27 -24.92 -9.21
CA ILE A 136 15.66 -26.34 -9.08
C ILE A 136 16.78 -26.69 -10.05
N ASN A 137 16.98 -25.88 -11.08
CA ASN A 137 18.05 -26.12 -12.04
C ASN A 137 19.43 -25.93 -11.39
N PRO A 138 20.32 -26.95 -11.39
CA PRO A 138 21.61 -26.88 -10.73
C PRO A 138 22.56 -25.84 -11.32
N THR A 139 22.28 -25.31 -12.51
CA THR A 139 23.06 -24.24 -13.16
C THR A 139 22.54 -22.86 -12.84
N SER A 140 21.39 -22.74 -12.15
CA SER A 140 20.81 -21.45 -11.80
C SER A 140 21.52 -20.84 -10.60
N SER A 141 21.67 -19.50 -10.62
CA SER A 141 22.18 -18.72 -9.51
C SER A 141 21.00 -18.30 -8.60
N LEU A 142 20.97 -18.79 -7.38
CA LEU A 142 19.98 -18.36 -6.38
C LEU A 142 20.03 -16.85 -6.14
N GLU A 143 21.21 -16.27 -6.17
CA GLU A 143 21.42 -14.82 -6.03
C GLU A 143 20.81 -14.04 -7.20
N GLY A 144 21.02 -14.50 -8.43
CA GLY A 144 20.40 -13.93 -9.63
C GLY A 144 18.87 -14.02 -9.56
N TRP A 145 18.33 -15.13 -9.05
CA TRP A 145 16.88 -15.29 -8.87
C TRP A 145 16.34 -14.31 -7.83
N ILE A 146 17.01 -14.15 -6.68
CA ILE A 146 16.61 -13.19 -5.63
C ILE A 146 16.57 -11.76 -6.18
N LEU A 147 17.50 -11.38 -7.06
CA LEU A 147 17.53 -10.06 -7.68
C LEU A 147 16.42 -9.86 -8.72
N SER A 148 16.08 -10.90 -9.49
CA SER A 148 15.11 -10.81 -10.59
C SER A 148 13.66 -11.07 -10.17
N ARG A 149 13.43 -11.76 -9.06
CA ARG A 149 12.07 -12.13 -8.57
C ARG A 149 11.13 -10.94 -8.43
N GLY A 150 11.67 -9.78 -8.00
CA GLY A 150 10.89 -8.56 -7.80
C GLY A 150 10.17 -8.10 -9.06
N LEU A 151 10.78 -8.25 -10.24
CA LEU A 151 10.17 -7.85 -11.51
C LEU A 151 8.87 -8.62 -11.79
N ILE A 152 8.92 -9.95 -11.64
CA ILE A 152 7.79 -10.83 -11.97
C ILE A 152 6.71 -10.73 -10.90
N PHE A 153 7.10 -10.76 -9.63
CA PHE A 153 6.20 -10.67 -8.49
C PHE A 153 5.45 -9.33 -8.48
N ASN A 154 6.16 -8.23 -8.64
CA ASN A 154 5.56 -6.90 -8.70
C ASN A 154 4.64 -6.75 -9.93
N GLY A 155 5.05 -7.31 -11.09
CA GLY A 155 4.23 -7.33 -12.30
C GLY A 155 2.91 -8.08 -12.10
N LEU A 156 2.93 -9.25 -11.46
CA LEU A 156 1.74 -10.03 -11.16
C LEU A 156 0.81 -9.27 -10.19
N ILE A 157 1.35 -8.74 -9.11
CA ILE A 157 0.57 -8.04 -8.10
C ILE A 157 -0.09 -6.79 -8.69
N ILE A 158 0.64 -5.97 -9.47
CA ILE A 158 0.08 -4.75 -10.05
C ILE A 158 -1.05 -5.06 -11.04
N VAL A 159 -0.94 -6.16 -11.80
CA VAL A 159 -2.00 -6.59 -12.72
C VAL A 159 -3.25 -7.02 -11.94
N ILE A 160 -3.08 -7.77 -10.84
CA ILE A 160 -4.19 -8.16 -9.97
C ILE A 160 -4.86 -6.92 -9.37
N ILE A 161 -4.08 -6.01 -8.75
CA ILE A 161 -4.59 -4.78 -8.15
C ILE A 161 -5.35 -3.96 -9.19
N THR A 162 -4.77 -3.75 -10.36
CA THR A 162 -5.38 -2.96 -11.44
C THR A 162 -6.69 -3.59 -11.91
N SER A 163 -6.71 -4.91 -12.09
CA SER A 163 -7.90 -5.63 -12.54
C SER A 163 -9.05 -5.58 -11.52
N LEU A 164 -8.73 -5.54 -10.21
CA LEU A 164 -9.72 -5.43 -9.15
C LEU A 164 -10.26 -4.01 -8.99
N LEU A 165 -9.42 -2.99 -9.20
CA LEU A 165 -9.77 -1.59 -8.97
C LEU A 165 -10.43 -0.92 -10.17
N PHE A 166 -10.08 -1.31 -11.41
CA PHE A 166 -10.75 -0.80 -12.61
C PHE A 166 -12.06 -1.53 -12.83
N THR A 167 -13.08 -1.09 -12.12
CA THR A 167 -14.48 -1.47 -12.38
C THR A 167 -15.05 -0.50 -13.41
N ARG A 168 -15.43 -1.00 -14.57
CA ARG A 168 -16.38 -0.29 -15.46
C ARG A 168 -17.79 -0.57 -15.01
#